data_19dbb40689cd6040f0ce5a302f927b32
#
_entry.id   19dbb40689cd6040f0ce5a302f927b32
#
_cell.length_a   1.000
_cell.length_b   1.000
_cell.length_c   1.000
_cell.angle_alpha   90.00
_cell.angle_beta   90.00
_cell.angle_gamma   90.00
#
_symmetry.space_group_name_H-M   'P 1'
#
loop_
_entity.id
_entity.type
_entity.pdbx_description
1 polymer ?
#
loop_
_entity_poly.entity_id
_entity_poly.type
_entity_poly.pdbx_seq_one_letter_code
_entity_poly.pdbx_strand_id
1 'polypeptide(L)'
;SGKSVSINAMIISLLYKFSPKECKLILIDPKMLELSVYEDIPHLLHPVVTEPRKAVFALKWAVREMNERYKQMSSLGVRNIDSYNNIISKKQNKKETILKKVQIGFDSSTGKPIYQDKEIELTFLPFLIIVVDEMADLMLAAGKEIEVSIQALAQKARAAGIHLILA
;
A
#
# COMPACT_ATOMS: atom_id res chain seq x y z
N SER A 1 0.92 22.95 17.63
CA SER A 1 -0.12 23.38 16.69
C SER A 1 -1.19 22.29 16.54
N GLY A 2 -2.37 22.65 16.07
CA GLY A 2 -3.46 21.70 15.84
C GLY A 2 -3.12 20.59 14.83
N LYS A 3 -2.23 20.86 13.88
CA LYS A 3 -1.73 19.90 12.91
C LYS A 3 -1.03 18.71 13.57
N SER A 4 -0.03 18.98 14.41
CA SER A 4 0.72 17.93 15.12
C SER A 4 -0.18 17.09 16.03
N VAL A 5 -1.09 17.74 16.75
CA VAL A 5 -2.07 17.03 17.59
C VAL A 5 -2.95 16.11 16.77
N SER A 6 -3.44 16.57 15.63
CA SER A 6 -4.31 15.78 14.74
C SER A 6 -3.59 14.57 14.17
N ILE A 7 -2.37 14.74 13.67
CA ILE A 7 -1.56 13.64 13.12
C ILE A 7 -1.28 12.60 14.20
N ASN A 8 -0.82 13.02 15.37
CA ASN A 8 -0.56 12.11 16.47
C ASN A 8 -1.82 11.36 16.92
N ALA A 9 -2.96 12.03 17.00
CA ALA A 9 -4.23 11.39 17.34
C ALA A 9 -4.62 10.32 16.31
N MET A 10 -4.44 10.59 15.01
CA MET A 10 -4.72 9.61 13.96
C MET A 10 -3.81 8.39 14.05
N ILE A 11 -2.49 8.61 14.20
CA ILE A 11 -1.52 7.50 14.29
C ILE A 11 -1.82 6.66 15.53
N ILE A 12 -2.00 7.26 16.68
CA ILE A 12 -2.30 6.55 17.93
C ILE A 12 -3.60 5.76 17.80
N SER A 13 -4.64 6.34 17.21
CA SER A 13 -5.91 5.64 16.98
C SER A 13 -5.73 4.38 16.11
N LEU A 14 -4.89 4.45 15.07
CA LEU A 14 -4.56 3.29 14.23
C LEU A 14 -3.81 2.22 15.01
N LEU A 15 -2.82 2.62 15.83
CA LEU A 15 -2.04 1.69 16.65
C LEU A 15 -2.88 0.97 17.71
N TYR A 16 -3.88 1.64 18.26
CA TYR A 16 -4.82 1.00 19.19
C TYR A 16 -5.79 0.04 18.50
N LYS A 17 -6.20 0.37 17.27
CA LYS A 17 -7.23 -0.39 16.55
C LYS A 17 -6.69 -1.60 15.81
N PHE A 18 -5.48 -1.51 15.24
CA PHE A 18 -4.94 -2.51 14.32
C PHE A 18 -3.62 -3.08 14.81
N SER A 19 -3.46 -4.38 14.63
CA SER A 19 -2.17 -5.05 14.79
C SER A 19 -1.22 -4.72 13.62
N PRO A 20 0.10 -4.98 13.77
CA PRO A 20 1.05 -4.82 12.67
C PRO A 20 0.77 -5.67 11.44
N LYS A 21 0.01 -6.75 11.59
CA LYS A 21 -0.43 -7.60 10.47
C LYS A 21 -1.61 -7.01 9.70
N GLU A 22 -2.41 -6.18 10.35
CA GLU A 22 -3.62 -5.59 9.79
C GLU A 22 -3.38 -4.21 9.19
N CYS A 23 -2.39 -3.47 9.71
CA CYS A 23 -2.08 -2.10 9.27
C CYS A 23 -0.58 -1.86 9.26
N LYS A 24 -0.07 -1.33 8.15
CA LYS A 24 1.32 -0.90 7.98
C LYS A 24 1.38 0.60 7.75
N LEU A 25 2.45 1.21 8.24
CA LEU A 25 2.68 2.65 8.18
C LEU A 25 3.96 2.96 7.40
N ILE A 26 3.89 4.03 6.60
CA ILE A 26 5.05 4.76 6.07
C ILE A 26 4.94 6.18 6.61
N LEU A 27 5.92 6.60 7.39
CA LEU A 27 5.98 7.93 7.97
C LEU A 27 7.08 8.75 7.28
N ILE A 28 6.73 9.93 6.80
CA ILE A 28 7.62 10.86 6.10
C ILE A 28 7.64 12.17 6.87
N ASP A 29 8.81 12.51 7.40
CA ASP A 29 9.04 13.70 8.23
C ASP A 29 10.35 14.39 7.83
N PRO A 30 10.32 15.31 6.84
CA PRO A 30 11.52 15.98 6.35
C PRO A 30 12.25 16.81 7.41
N LYS A 31 11.55 17.30 8.41
CA LYS A 31 12.10 18.15 9.49
C LYS A 31 12.60 17.36 10.69
N MET A 32 12.28 16.07 10.78
CA MET A 32 12.66 15.20 11.90
C MET A 32 12.17 15.67 13.28
N LEU A 33 11.02 16.35 13.34
CA LEU A 33 10.51 16.97 14.55
C LEU A 33 9.31 16.24 15.19
N GLU A 34 8.46 15.63 14.38
CA GLU A 34 7.14 15.21 14.83
C GLU A 34 6.97 13.68 14.88
N LEU A 35 7.51 12.94 13.91
CA LEU A 35 7.23 11.53 13.73
C LEU A 35 8.32 10.58 14.25
N SER A 36 9.45 11.12 14.68
CA SER A 36 10.59 10.32 15.21
C SER A 36 10.24 9.50 16.45
N VAL A 37 9.23 9.93 17.21
CA VAL A 37 8.73 9.20 18.40
C VAL A 37 8.13 7.83 18.05
N TYR A 38 7.77 7.61 16.79
CA TYR A 38 7.22 6.34 16.29
C TYR A 38 8.28 5.43 15.69
N GLU A 39 9.55 5.82 15.72
CA GLU A 39 10.62 4.93 15.28
C GLU A 39 10.57 3.62 16.06
N ASP A 40 10.88 2.52 15.41
CA ASP A 40 10.86 1.18 15.99
C ASP A 40 9.49 0.56 16.30
N ILE A 41 8.35 1.22 16.04
CA ILE A 41 7.06 0.53 16.16
C ILE A 41 6.93 -0.57 15.10
N PRO A 42 6.30 -1.72 15.45
CA PRO A 42 6.25 -2.88 14.54
C PRO A 42 5.38 -2.64 13.29
N HIS A 43 4.54 -1.62 13.27
CA HIS A 43 3.69 -1.24 12.13
C HIS A 43 4.48 -0.60 10.98
N LEU A 44 5.67 -0.05 11.24
CA LEU A 44 6.47 0.59 10.19
C LEU A 44 6.99 -0.42 9.15
N LEU A 45 6.78 -0.09 7.87
CA LEU A 45 7.40 -0.82 6.76
C LEU A 45 8.87 -0.45 6.56
N HIS A 46 9.24 0.74 6.95
CA HIS A 46 10.57 1.31 6.81
C HIS A 46 10.80 2.29 7.98
N PRO A 47 12.05 2.51 8.42
CA PRO A 47 12.34 3.62 9.34
C PRO A 47 11.76 4.94 8.85
N VAL A 48 11.45 5.85 9.76
CA VAL A 48 10.87 7.16 9.40
C VAL A 48 11.70 7.82 8.31
N VAL A 49 11.05 8.18 7.21
CA VAL A 49 11.70 8.77 6.03
C VAL A 49 11.92 10.26 6.26
N THR A 50 13.16 10.70 6.23
CA THR A 50 13.54 12.10 6.51
C THR A 50 14.11 12.81 5.27
N GLU A 51 14.60 12.07 4.30
CA GLU A 51 15.19 12.62 3.07
C GLU A 51 14.15 12.72 1.96
N PRO A 52 14.03 13.89 1.28
CA PRO A 52 13.06 14.07 0.18
C PRO A 52 13.19 13.02 -0.93
N ARG A 53 14.41 12.63 -1.26
CA ARG A 53 14.67 11.62 -2.29
C ARG A 53 14.12 10.25 -1.91
N LYS A 54 14.27 9.86 -0.66
CA LYS A 54 13.69 8.62 -0.12
C LYS A 54 12.17 8.70 -0.06
N ALA A 55 11.60 9.87 0.22
CA ALA A 55 10.16 10.09 0.14
C ALA A 55 9.61 9.86 -1.27
N VAL A 56 10.31 10.33 -2.31
CA VAL A 56 9.97 10.03 -3.70
C VAL A 56 9.92 8.54 -3.97
N PHE A 57 10.94 7.80 -3.53
CA PHE A 57 10.97 6.34 -3.68
C PHE A 57 9.84 5.65 -2.93
N ALA A 58 9.55 6.07 -1.71
CA ALA A 58 8.48 5.51 -0.90
C ALA A 58 7.10 5.70 -1.57
N LEU A 59 6.84 6.89 -2.11
CA LEU A 59 5.59 7.17 -2.81
C LEU A 59 5.49 6.43 -4.15
N LYS A 60 6.56 6.35 -4.92
CA LYS A 60 6.61 5.53 -6.15
C LYS A 60 6.39 4.04 -5.85
N TRP A 61 6.97 3.55 -4.75
CA TRP A 61 6.73 2.20 -4.28
C TRP A 61 5.25 1.98 -3.94
N ALA A 62 4.62 2.92 -3.24
CA ALA A 62 3.21 2.84 -2.89
C ALA A 62 2.30 2.78 -4.14
N VAL A 63 2.62 3.52 -5.19
CA VAL A 63 1.91 3.44 -6.48
C VAL A 63 2.04 2.05 -7.10
N ARG A 64 3.24 1.46 -7.09
CA ARG A 64 3.44 0.08 -7.57
C ARG A 64 2.68 -0.93 -6.73
N GLU A 65 2.75 -0.81 -5.41
CA GLU A 65 2.01 -1.66 -4.48
C GLU A 65 0.50 -1.57 -4.74
N MET A 66 -0.03 -0.38 -4.95
CA MET A 66 -1.42 -0.17 -5.32
C MET A 66 -1.80 -0.96 -6.59
N ASN A 67 -0.97 -0.87 -7.63
CA ASN A 67 -1.22 -1.57 -8.89
C ASN A 67 -1.14 -3.11 -8.72
N GLU A 68 -0.19 -3.61 -7.93
CA GLU A 68 -0.11 -5.04 -7.62
C GLU A 68 -1.32 -5.53 -6.83
N ARG A 69 -1.81 -4.74 -5.88
CA ARG A 69 -3.04 -5.04 -5.14
C ARG A 69 -4.25 -5.13 -6.08
N TYR A 70 -4.36 -4.23 -7.04
CA TYR A 70 -5.42 -4.29 -8.06
C TYR A 70 -5.35 -5.56 -8.90
N LYS A 71 -4.15 -5.99 -9.30
CA LYS A 71 -3.97 -7.27 -10.01
C LYS A 71 -4.43 -8.46 -9.16
N GLN A 72 -4.05 -8.48 -7.88
CA GLN A 72 -4.45 -9.55 -6.96
C GLN A 72 -5.96 -9.54 -6.72
N MET A 73 -6.58 -8.39 -6.49
CA MET A 73 -8.03 -8.26 -6.36
C MET A 73 -8.76 -8.70 -7.63
N SER A 74 -8.28 -8.29 -8.78
CA SER A 74 -8.83 -8.68 -10.08
C SER A 74 -8.77 -10.19 -10.30
N SER A 75 -7.70 -10.86 -9.84
CA SER A 75 -7.56 -12.31 -9.94
C SER A 75 -8.61 -13.09 -9.16
N LEU A 76 -9.20 -12.48 -8.13
CA LEU A 76 -10.31 -13.03 -7.34
C LEU A 76 -11.67 -12.47 -7.75
N GLY A 77 -11.73 -11.60 -8.76
CA GLY A 77 -12.96 -10.98 -9.23
C GLY A 77 -13.58 -9.98 -8.24
N VAL A 78 -12.77 -9.42 -7.32
CA VAL A 78 -13.21 -8.45 -6.32
C VAL A 78 -12.69 -7.04 -6.61
N ARG A 79 -13.36 -6.02 -6.06
CA ARG A 79 -13.10 -4.61 -6.38
C ARG A 79 -12.53 -3.80 -5.21
N ASN A 80 -12.41 -4.39 -4.03
CA ASN A 80 -11.91 -3.72 -2.84
C ASN A 80 -11.18 -4.69 -1.92
N ILE A 81 -10.36 -4.10 -1.04
CA ILE A 81 -9.48 -4.83 -0.12
C ILE A 81 -10.26 -5.68 0.89
N ASP A 82 -11.43 -5.22 1.35
CA ASP A 82 -12.20 -5.95 2.36
C ASP A 82 -12.76 -7.26 1.80
N SER A 83 -13.31 -7.19 0.58
CA SER A 83 -13.78 -8.38 -0.14
C SER A 83 -12.64 -9.36 -0.43
N TYR A 84 -11.47 -8.83 -0.84
CA TYR A 84 -10.27 -9.62 -1.06
C TYR A 84 -9.83 -10.33 0.22
N ASN A 85 -9.62 -9.61 1.30
CA ASN A 85 -9.17 -10.16 2.56
C ASN A 85 -10.16 -11.15 3.17
N ASN A 86 -11.46 -10.94 2.98
CA ASN A 86 -12.50 -11.89 3.38
C ASN A 86 -12.34 -13.24 2.68
N ILE A 87 -12.11 -13.24 1.38
CA ILE A 87 -11.89 -14.47 0.60
C ILE A 87 -10.61 -15.17 1.07
N ILE A 88 -9.51 -14.41 1.21
CA ILE A 88 -8.22 -14.96 1.66
C ILE A 88 -8.35 -15.61 3.04
N SER A 89 -8.96 -14.93 4.00
CA SER A 89 -9.15 -15.46 5.36
C SER A 89 -9.96 -16.75 5.38
N LYS A 90 -11.04 -16.82 4.58
CA LYS A 90 -11.86 -18.03 4.45
C LYS A 90 -11.10 -19.20 3.81
N LYS A 91 -10.29 -18.93 2.78
CA LYS A 91 -9.49 -19.96 2.10
C LYS A 91 -8.34 -20.47 2.96
N GLN A 92 -7.65 -19.59 3.68
CA GLN A 92 -6.59 -19.97 4.62
C GLN A 92 -7.13 -20.87 5.73
N ASN A 93 -8.31 -20.58 6.27
CA ASN A 93 -8.97 -21.41 7.27
C ASN A 93 -9.34 -22.81 6.74
N LYS A 94 -9.58 -22.96 5.43
CA LYS A 94 -9.92 -24.22 4.77
C LYS A 94 -8.71 -24.90 4.10
N LYS A 95 -7.53 -24.32 4.14
CA LYS A 95 -6.33 -24.77 3.39
C LYS A 95 -6.59 -24.94 1.88
N GLU A 96 -7.43 -24.08 1.31
CA GLU A 96 -7.73 -24.10 -0.12
C GLU A 96 -6.65 -23.33 -0.89
N THR A 97 -6.19 -23.94 -1.99
CA THR A 97 -5.28 -23.30 -2.95
C THR A 97 -6.06 -22.50 -3.99
N ILE A 98 -5.51 -21.38 -4.42
CA ILE A 98 -6.10 -20.55 -5.48
C ILE A 98 -5.39 -20.86 -6.79
N LEU A 99 -6.15 -21.31 -7.79
CA LEU A 99 -5.66 -21.55 -9.14
C LEU A 99 -5.93 -20.32 -10.01
N LYS A 100 -4.91 -19.85 -10.68
CA LYS A 100 -5.01 -18.76 -11.68
C LYS A 100 -4.58 -19.29 -13.04
N LYS A 101 -5.39 -18.98 -14.05
CA LYS A 101 -4.99 -19.20 -15.44
C LYS A 101 -3.95 -18.17 -15.85
N VAL A 102 -2.74 -18.61 -16.11
CA VAL A 102 -1.64 -17.77 -16.59
C VAL A 102 -1.39 -18.12 -18.05
N GLN A 103 -1.35 -17.10 -18.88
CA GLN A 103 -0.97 -17.32 -20.29
C GLN A 103 0.53 -17.68 -20.35
N ILE A 104 0.82 -18.84 -20.91
CA ILE A 104 2.18 -19.38 -21.04
C ILE A 104 2.75 -19.26 -22.44
N GLY A 105 1.93 -18.89 -23.42
CA GLY A 105 2.36 -18.74 -24.80
C GLY A 105 1.18 -18.67 -25.75
N PHE A 106 1.48 -18.91 -27.03
CA PHE A 106 0.48 -19.01 -28.08
C PHE A 106 0.67 -20.34 -28.81
N ASP A 107 -0.44 -20.94 -29.19
CA ASP A 107 -0.44 -22.11 -30.06
C ASP A 107 0.14 -21.75 -31.44
N SER A 108 1.18 -22.43 -31.85
CA SER A 108 1.92 -22.14 -33.10
C SER A 108 1.10 -22.38 -34.38
N SER A 109 0.04 -23.20 -34.31
CA SER A 109 -0.82 -23.51 -35.44
C SER A 109 -2.05 -22.64 -35.54
N THR A 110 -2.61 -22.23 -34.40
CA THR A 110 -3.89 -21.47 -34.33
C THR A 110 -3.73 -20.02 -33.93
N GLY A 111 -2.57 -19.62 -33.40
CA GLY A 111 -2.31 -18.29 -32.85
C GLY A 111 -3.10 -17.98 -31.57
N LYS A 112 -3.81 -18.94 -31.00
CA LYS A 112 -4.59 -18.76 -29.80
C LYS A 112 -3.71 -18.79 -28.55
N PRO A 113 -4.02 -17.97 -27.52
CA PRO A 113 -3.29 -18.01 -26.27
C PRO A 113 -3.49 -19.34 -25.55
N ILE A 114 -2.39 -19.92 -25.07
CA ILE A 114 -2.38 -21.13 -24.23
C ILE A 114 -2.34 -20.70 -22.78
N TYR A 115 -3.25 -21.24 -21.98
CA TYR A 115 -3.33 -20.97 -20.55
C TYR A 115 -2.97 -22.21 -19.75
N GLN A 116 -2.26 -22.02 -18.66
CA GLN A 116 -1.96 -23.05 -17.67
C GLN A 116 -2.50 -22.61 -16.31
N ASP A 117 -3.10 -23.52 -15.59
CA ASP A 117 -3.48 -23.30 -14.19
C ASP A 117 -2.22 -23.30 -13.34
N LYS A 118 -1.96 -22.15 -12.69
CA LYS A 118 -0.84 -21.98 -11.78
C LYS A 118 -1.39 -21.73 -10.38
N GLU A 119 -0.89 -22.49 -9.42
CA GLU A 119 -1.14 -22.19 -8.02
C GLU A 119 -0.52 -20.84 -7.66
N ILE A 120 -1.34 -19.95 -7.12
CA ILE A 120 -0.88 -18.66 -6.62
C ILE A 120 -1.17 -18.63 -5.14
N GLU A 121 -0.12 -18.40 -4.39
CA GLU A 121 -0.23 -18.06 -2.99
C GLU A 121 -0.62 -16.59 -2.87
N LEU A 122 -1.90 -16.36 -2.60
CA LEU A 122 -2.40 -15.02 -2.29
C LEU A 122 -2.43 -14.85 -0.77
N THR A 123 -1.83 -13.77 -0.30
CA THR A 123 -1.74 -13.44 1.11
C THR A 123 -2.69 -12.31 1.48
N PHE A 124 -3.04 -12.24 2.76
CA PHE A 124 -3.76 -11.10 3.34
C PHE A 124 -3.02 -9.80 3.05
N LEU A 125 -3.75 -8.77 2.64
CA LEU A 125 -3.20 -7.44 2.36
C LEU A 125 -3.58 -6.48 3.49
N PRO A 126 -2.61 -6.02 4.30
CA PRO A 126 -2.87 -5.04 5.35
C PRO A 126 -3.23 -3.68 4.76
N PHE A 127 -3.95 -2.86 5.52
CA PHE A 127 -4.04 -1.44 5.22
C PHE A 127 -2.64 -0.82 5.20
N LEU A 128 -2.44 0.10 4.29
CA LEU A 128 -1.21 0.89 4.20
C LEU A 128 -1.57 2.36 4.39
N ILE A 129 -1.04 2.96 5.43
CA ILE A 129 -1.26 4.37 5.75
C ILE A 129 0.07 5.11 5.55
N ILE A 130 0.05 6.11 4.69
CA ILE A 130 1.22 6.96 4.41
C ILE A 130 0.93 8.32 5.03
N VAL A 131 1.76 8.71 5.99
CA VAL A 131 1.66 10.01 6.66
C VAL A 131 2.81 10.88 6.20
N VAL A 132 2.50 12.05 5.69
CA VAL A 132 3.48 13.08 5.32
C VAL A 132 3.27 14.29 6.23
N ASP A 133 4.24 14.53 7.08
CA ASP A 133 4.34 15.78 7.84
C ASP A 133 5.11 16.80 7.00
N GLU A 134 4.54 17.96 6.76
CA GLU A 134 5.14 19.04 5.99
C GLU A 134 5.36 18.73 4.50
N MET A 135 4.27 18.68 3.74
CA MET A 135 4.30 18.52 2.28
C MET A 135 5.10 19.61 1.55
N ALA A 136 5.09 20.85 2.09
CA ALA A 136 5.76 21.99 1.47
C ALA A 136 7.26 21.73 1.27
N ASP A 137 7.92 21.10 2.25
CA ASP A 137 9.36 20.80 2.17
C ASP A 137 9.66 19.76 1.09
N LEU A 138 8.81 18.77 0.93
CA LEU A 138 8.94 17.77 -0.14
C LEU A 138 8.70 18.39 -1.51
N MET A 139 7.71 19.28 -1.64
CA MET A 139 7.39 19.96 -2.90
C MET A 139 8.51 20.87 -3.37
N LEU A 140 9.23 21.51 -2.45
CA LEU A 140 10.41 22.32 -2.79
C LEU A 140 11.56 21.48 -3.35
N ALA A 141 11.75 20.27 -2.83
CA ALA A 141 12.88 19.42 -3.19
C ALA A 141 12.64 18.57 -4.45
N ALA A 142 11.42 18.06 -4.64
CA ALA A 142 11.09 17.11 -5.70
C ALA A 142 9.60 17.20 -6.12
N GLY A 143 9.04 18.40 -6.21
CA GLY A 143 7.61 18.66 -6.34
C GLY A 143 6.93 17.86 -7.44
N LYS A 144 7.48 17.86 -8.66
CA LYS A 144 6.86 17.17 -9.80
C LYS A 144 6.71 15.66 -9.60
N GLU A 145 7.74 15.00 -9.07
CA GLU A 145 7.69 13.55 -8.83
C GLU A 145 6.74 13.19 -7.67
N ILE A 146 6.73 14.00 -6.63
CA ILE A 146 5.82 13.86 -5.49
C ILE A 146 4.37 14.05 -5.96
N GLU A 147 4.09 15.11 -6.72
CA GLU A 147 2.76 15.43 -7.23
C GLU A 147 2.18 14.28 -8.06
N VAL A 148 2.93 13.75 -9.01
CA VAL A 148 2.50 12.63 -9.85
C VAL A 148 2.11 11.41 -9.02
N SER A 149 2.93 11.04 -8.03
CA SER A 149 2.65 9.92 -7.15
C SER A 149 1.43 10.15 -6.26
N ILE A 150 1.30 11.35 -5.69
CA ILE A 150 0.15 11.73 -4.85
C ILE A 150 -1.14 11.72 -5.66
N GLN A 151 -1.14 12.25 -6.88
CA GLN A 151 -2.31 12.21 -7.76
C GLN A 151 -2.74 10.77 -8.07
N ALA A 152 -1.80 9.90 -8.43
CA ALA A 152 -2.11 8.49 -8.71
C ALA A 152 -2.75 7.79 -7.50
N LEU A 153 -2.19 8.00 -6.32
CA LEU A 153 -2.70 7.43 -5.07
C LEU A 153 -4.06 8.02 -4.69
N ALA A 154 -4.23 9.33 -4.77
CA ALA A 154 -5.48 10.01 -4.41
C ALA A 154 -6.67 9.53 -5.26
N GLN A 155 -6.43 9.19 -6.52
CA GLN A 155 -7.50 8.74 -7.44
C GLN A 155 -7.95 7.30 -7.19
N LYS A 156 -7.06 6.40 -6.80
CA LYS A 156 -7.33 4.96 -6.88
C LYS A 156 -6.97 4.16 -5.61
N ALA A 157 -6.21 4.71 -4.68
CA ALA A 157 -5.63 3.94 -3.59
C ALA A 157 -6.65 3.41 -2.57
N ARG A 158 -7.77 4.10 -2.38
CA ARG A 158 -8.76 3.76 -1.36
C ARG A 158 -9.27 2.32 -1.46
N ALA A 159 -9.66 1.90 -2.65
CA ALA A 159 -10.15 0.53 -2.86
C ALA A 159 -9.09 -0.54 -2.61
N ALA A 160 -7.82 -0.20 -2.81
CA ALA A 160 -6.67 -1.06 -2.53
C ALA A 160 -6.20 -1.02 -1.06
N GLY A 161 -6.92 -0.31 -0.18
CA GLY A 161 -6.59 -0.20 1.23
C GLY A 161 -5.35 0.66 1.51
N ILE A 162 -5.04 1.63 0.64
CA ILE A 162 -3.92 2.57 0.80
C ILE A 162 -4.49 3.96 1.02
N HIS A 163 -4.05 4.62 2.08
CA HIS A 163 -4.55 5.92 2.51
C HIS A 163 -3.42 6.90 2.74
N LEU A 164 -3.66 8.17 2.42
CA LEU A 164 -2.72 9.26 2.61
C LEU A 164 -3.23 10.21 3.70
N ILE A 165 -2.35 10.61 4.58
CA ILE A 165 -2.53 11.71 5.53
C ILE A 165 -1.45 12.73 5.18
N LEU A 166 -1.86 13.85 4.66
CA LEU A 166 -0.97 14.91 4.18
C LEU A 166 -1.15 16.17 5.03
N ALA A 167 -0.04 16.79 5.44
CA ALA A 167 -0.05 17.99 6.25
C ALA A 167 1.00 19.02 5.78
#